data_69643350ea4f4c6c86100bae6abcbaf5
#
_entry.id   69643350ea4f4c6c86100bae6abcbaf5
#
_cell.length_a   1.000
_cell.length_b   1.000
_cell.length_c   1.000
_cell.angle_alpha   90.00
_cell.angle_beta   90.00
_cell.angle_gamma   90.00
#
_symmetry.space_group_name_H-M   'P 1'
#
loop_
_entity.id
_entity.type
_entity.pdbx_description
1 polymer ?
#
loop_
_entity_poly.entity_id
_entity_poly.type
_entity_poly.pdbx_seq_one_letter_code
_entity_poly.pdbx_strand_id
1 'polypeptide(L)'
;MLSSAIPVLRAADYPRARAFWTEVLGFSVGEEGGDPARFGIFHKDSATVFVDAWHGADEVPSPAWRAYFHVEDIDALAAALEGAQVEGPEDKVYGMRELVVVDPDGNRLCFGQDIS
;
A
#
# COMPACT_ATOMS: atom_id res chain seq x y z
N MET A 1 -7.31 -15.96 -20.49
CA MET A 1 -6.62 -16.28 -19.22
C MET A 1 -6.21 -14.99 -18.50
N LEU A 2 -6.52 -14.88 -17.22
CA LEU A 2 -6.06 -13.77 -16.39
C LEU A 2 -4.63 -14.02 -15.95
N SER A 3 -3.78 -12.98 -15.94
CA SER A 3 -2.37 -13.12 -15.53
C SER A 3 -2.05 -12.44 -14.21
N SER A 4 -2.76 -11.39 -13.85
CA SER A 4 -2.59 -10.71 -12.56
C SER A 4 -3.78 -9.82 -12.23
N ALA A 5 -3.83 -9.36 -10.99
CA ALA A 5 -4.73 -8.31 -10.55
C ALA A 5 -3.89 -7.25 -9.84
N ILE A 6 -4.19 -5.98 -10.07
CA ILE A 6 -3.39 -4.87 -9.55
C ILE A 6 -4.31 -3.93 -8.78
N PRO A 7 -4.03 -3.67 -7.49
CA PRO A 7 -4.78 -2.68 -6.75
C PRO A 7 -4.50 -1.28 -7.28
N VAL A 8 -5.55 -0.46 -7.36
CA VAL A 8 -5.44 0.93 -7.79
C VAL A 8 -5.81 1.81 -6.60
N LEU A 9 -4.83 2.53 -6.06
CA LEU A 9 -4.99 3.38 -4.90
C LEU A 9 -5.17 4.82 -5.38
N ARG A 10 -6.19 5.48 -4.84
CA ARG A 10 -6.49 6.87 -5.20
C ARG A 10 -5.75 7.83 -4.26
N ALA A 11 -5.24 8.91 -4.82
CA ALA A 11 -4.53 9.94 -4.08
C ALA A 11 -5.03 11.33 -4.47
N ALA A 12 -5.01 12.26 -3.53
CA ALA A 12 -5.33 13.65 -3.78
C ALA A 12 -4.10 14.41 -4.32
N ASP A 13 -2.92 14.04 -3.85
CA ASP A 13 -1.65 14.71 -4.16
C ASP A 13 -0.64 13.66 -4.59
N TYR A 14 -0.29 13.62 -5.87
CA TYR A 14 0.59 12.58 -6.41
C TYR A 14 2.01 12.64 -5.80
N PRO A 15 2.69 13.80 -5.71
CA PRO A 15 4.02 13.84 -5.10
C PRO A 15 4.06 13.31 -3.67
N ARG A 16 3.03 13.59 -2.89
CA ARG A 16 2.91 13.07 -1.52
C ARG A 16 2.73 11.56 -1.50
N ALA A 17 1.86 11.04 -2.35
CA ALA A 17 1.64 9.60 -2.48
C ALA A 17 2.92 8.90 -2.97
N ARG A 18 3.58 9.47 -3.97
CA ARG A 18 4.84 8.93 -4.51
C ARG A 18 5.90 8.82 -3.41
N ALA A 19 6.05 9.85 -2.60
CA ALA A 19 6.99 9.85 -1.48
C ALA A 19 6.66 8.75 -0.47
N PHE A 20 5.39 8.56 -0.15
CA PHE A 20 4.95 7.51 0.77
C PHE A 20 5.31 6.11 0.23
N TRP A 21 4.95 5.81 -1.01
CA TRP A 21 5.20 4.50 -1.60
C TRP A 21 6.70 4.21 -1.75
N THR A 22 7.51 5.20 -2.11
CA THR A 22 8.95 5.02 -2.31
C THR A 22 9.73 5.11 -1.00
N GLU A 23 9.51 6.12 -0.19
CA GLU A 23 10.33 6.39 1.00
C GLU A 23 9.86 5.62 2.23
N VAL A 24 8.55 5.43 2.41
CA VAL A 24 8.01 4.73 3.57
C VAL A 24 7.90 3.23 3.31
N LEU A 25 7.26 2.84 2.20
CA LEU A 25 7.02 1.43 1.88
C LEU A 25 8.16 0.79 1.07
N GLY A 26 9.09 1.58 0.53
CA GLY A 26 10.25 1.05 -0.19
C GLY A 26 9.95 0.50 -1.57
N PHE A 27 8.86 0.92 -2.21
CA PHE A 27 8.57 0.55 -3.59
C PHE A 27 9.44 1.35 -4.54
N SER A 28 9.70 0.77 -5.72
CA SER A 28 10.34 1.47 -6.82
C SER A 28 9.28 2.03 -7.75
N VAL A 29 9.47 3.27 -8.23
CA VAL A 29 8.58 3.84 -9.22
C VAL A 29 9.02 3.37 -10.61
N GLY A 30 8.04 2.89 -11.39
CA GLY A 30 8.21 2.54 -12.78
C GLY A 30 7.70 3.66 -13.68
N GLU A 31 6.72 3.34 -14.55
CA GLU A 31 6.13 4.33 -15.44
C GLU A 31 5.26 5.32 -14.67
N GLU A 32 5.30 6.58 -15.10
CA GLU A 32 4.46 7.64 -14.57
C GLU A 32 3.75 8.34 -15.71
N GLY A 33 2.52 8.82 -15.47
CA GLY A 33 1.69 9.50 -16.47
C GLY A 33 1.35 10.92 -16.04
N GLY A 34 1.31 11.82 -17.03
CA GLY A 34 0.97 13.21 -16.83
C GLY A 34 2.19 14.13 -16.77
N ASP A 35 1.96 15.43 -16.94
CA ASP A 35 2.97 16.48 -16.84
C ASP A 35 2.32 17.70 -16.20
N PRO A 36 2.50 17.92 -14.87
CA PRO A 36 3.23 17.05 -13.93
C PRO A 36 2.55 15.68 -13.75
N ALA A 37 3.32 14.69 -13.29
CA ALA A 37 2.83 13.35 -13.11
C ALA A 37 1.67 13.28 -12.09
N ARG A 38 0.61 12.54 -12.44
CA ARG A 38 -0.57 12.30 -11.58
C ARG A 38 -0.98 10.84 -11.54
N PHE A 39 -0.15 9.96 -12.08
CA PHE A 39 -0.35 8.52 -12.06
C PHE A 39 1.01 7.85 -12.02
N GLY A 40 1.13 6.74 -11.30
CA GLY A 40 2.36 5.96 -11.28
C GLY A 40 2.11 4.49 -11.05
N ILE A 41 3.07 3.70 -11.54
CA ILE A 41 3.13 2.25 -11.34
C ILE A 41 4.29 1.97 -10.40
N PHE A 42 4.01 1.31 -9.29
CA PHE A 42 5.00 1.06 -8.24
C PHE A 42 5.19 -0.44 -8.07
N HIS A 43 6.45 -0.84 -7.90
CA HIS A 43 6.83 -2.25 -7.78
C HIS A 43 7.68 -2.48 -6.54
N LYS A 44 7.44 -3.61 -5.89
CA LYS A 44 8.33 -4.14 -4.86
C LYS A 44 8.19 -5.66 -4.86
N ASP A 45 9.31 -6.37 -5.02
CA ASP A 45 9.31 -7.82 -5.14
C ASP A 45 8.32 -8.26 -6.24
N SER A 46 7.35 -9.12 -5.91
CA SER A 46 6.33 -9.56 -6.86
C SER A 46 5.09 -8.67 -6.90
N ALA A 47 5.04 -7.63 -6.07
CA ALA A 47 3.86 -6.77 -5.96
C ALA A 47 3.93 -5.58 -6.91
N THR A 48 2.78 -5.24 -7.49
CA THR A 48 2.60 -4.05 -8.31
C THR A 48 1.38 -3.31 -7.81
N VAL A 49 1.47 -1.99 -7.72
CA VAL A 49 0.35 -1.10 -7.34
C VAL A 49 0.30 0.04 -8.33
N PHE A 50 -0.92 0.47 -8.65
CA PHE A 50 -1.14 1.73 -9.35
C PHE A 50 -1.55 2.80 -8.34
N VAL A 51 -1.00 3.99 -8.48
CA VAL A 51 -1.42 5.17 -7.70
C VAL A 51 -2.01 6.18 -8.67
N ASP A 52 -3.29 6.48 -8.50
CA ASP A 52 -4.07 7.34 -9.37
C ASP A 52 -4.45 8.63 -8.64
N ALA A 53 -3.89 9.76 -9.09
CA ALA A 53 -4.30 11.09 -8.61
C ALA A 53 -5.10 11.88 -9.66
N TRP A 54 -5.46 11.25 -10.80
CA TRP A 54 -6.30 11.89 -11.83
C TRP A 54 -7.69 12.20 -11.29
N HIS A 55 -8.22 11.32 -10.42
CA HIS A 55 -9.60 11.38 -9.94
C HIS A 55 -9.70 11.86 -8.48
N GLY A 56 -8.55 12.23 -7.87
CA GLY A 56 -8.50 12.61 -6.47
C GLY A 56 -8.71 11.44 -5.51
N ALA A 57 -8.60 11.70 -4.22
CA ALA A 57 -8.90 10.73 -3.17
C ALA A 57 -10.39 10.72 -2.84
N ASP A 58 -10.86 9.69 -2.15
CA ASP A 58 -12.23 9.64 -1.63
C ASP A 58 -12.40 10.70 -0.54
N GLU A 59 -13.55 11.37 -0.51
CA GLU A 59 -13.85 12.38 0.51
C GLU A 59 -13.87 11.75 1.90
N VAL A 60 -14.43 10.55 2.01
CA VAL A 60 -14.46 9.78 3.25
C VAL A 60 -13.73 8.47 3.00
N PRO A 61 -12.53 8.29 3.59
CA PRO A 61 -11.79 7.04 3.43
C PRO A 61 -12.59 5.85 3.97
N SER A 62 -12.59 4.75 3.22
CA SER A 62 -13.23 3.52 3.66
C SER A 62 -12.43 2.88 4.81
N PRO A 63 -13.10 2.33 5.84
CA PRO A 63 -12.42 1.54 6.87
C PRO A 63 -11.98 0.16 6.35
N ALA A 64 -12.44 -0.27 5.18
CA ALA A 64 -12.07 -1.54 4.59
C ALA A 64 -10.68 -1.48 3.97
N TRP A 65 -10.03 -2.64 3.87
CA TRP A 65 -8.75 -2.73 3.18
C TRP A 65 -8.91 -2.41 1.70
N ARG A 66 -7.97 -1.61 1.18
CA ARG A 66 -7.87 -1.33 -0.26
C ARG A 66 -6.96 -2.32 -0.96
N ALA A 67 -6.05 -2.96 -0.22
CA ALA A 67 -5.15 -3.96 -0.75
C ALA A 67 -4.72 -4.89 0.38
N TYR A 68 -4.37 -6.13 0.03
CA TYR A 68 -3.81 -7.11 0.95
C TYR A 68 -2.53 -7.66 0.33
N PHE A 69 -1.43 -7.56 1.07
CA PHE A 69 -0.13 -8.04 0.64
C PHE A 69 0.32 -9.19 1.52
N HIS A 70 0.74 -10.29 0.91
CA HIS A 70 1.40 -11.36 1.65
C HIS A 70 2.87 -11.02 1.87
N VAL A 71 3.36 -11.19 3.08
CA VAL A 71 4.76 -10.94 3.45
C VAL A 71 5.34 -12.15 4.16
N GLU A 72 6.65 -12.34 4.07
CA GLU A 72 7.33 -13.46 4.70
C GLU A 72 7.68 -13.17 6.17
N ASP A 73 7.98 -11.91 6.51
CA ASP A 73 8.38 -11.50 7.86
C ASP A 73 7.70 -10.19 8.24
N ILE A 74 6.53 -10.31 8.87
CA ILE A 74 5.72 -9.16 9.26
C ILE A 74 6.36 -8.34 10.38
N ASP A 75 7.12 -8.97 11.27
CA ASP A 75 7.77 -8.26 12.36
C ASP A 75 8.93 -7.39 11.85
N ALA A 76 9.65 -7.85 10.85
CA ALA A 76 10.68 -7.05 10.19
C ALA A 76 10.05 -5.85 9.47
N LEU A 77 8.91 -6.06 8.80
CA LEU A 77 8.17 -4.96 8.16
C LEU A 77 7.70 -3.94 9.20
N ALA A 78 7.13 -4.39 10.31
CA ALA A 78 6.67 -3.51 11.39
C ALA A 78 7.82 -2.65 11.95
N ALA A 79 9.00 -3.24 12.13
CA ALA A 79 10.18 -2.51 12.59
C ALA A 79 10.63 -1.45 11.57
N ALA A 80 10.59 -1.79 10.28
CA ALA A 80 10.96 -0.85 9.20
C ALA A 80 9.97 0.31 9.07
N LEU A 81 8.73 0.15 9.54
CA LEU A 81 7.67 1.14 9.46
C LEU A 81 7.51 1.95 10.75
N GLU A 82 8.47 1.89 11.66
CA GLU A 82 8.43 2.69 12.88
C GLU A 82 8.28 4.17 12.54
N GLY A 83 7.30 4.84 13.17
CA GLY A 83 6.97 6.23 12.90
C GLY A 83 5.90 6.43 11.83
N ALA A 84 5.54 5.41 11.05
CA ALA A 84 4.41 5.47 10.14
C ALA A 84 3.10 5.22 10.91
N GLN A 85 1.96 5.54 10.28
CA GLN A 85 0.65 5.27 10.87
C GLN A 85 0.31 3.79 10.64
N VAL A 86 0.42 2.98 11.69
CA VAL A 86 0.19 1.53 11.60
C VAL A 86 -0.70 1.03 12.73
N GLU A 87 -1.40 -0.09 12.47
CA GLU A 87 -2.22 -0.82 13.45
C GLU A 87 -1.76 -2.28 13.45
N GLY A 88 -1.40 -2.81 14.61
CA GLY A 88 -0.85 -4.15 14.75
C GLY A 88 0.67 -4.13 14.87
N PRO A 89 1.38 -5.26 14.61
CA PRO A 89 0.81 -6.54 14.10
C PRO A 89 -0.07 -7.27 15.13
N GLU A 90 -1.02 -8.04 14.64
CA GLU A 90 -1.95 -8.80 15.46
C GLU A 90 -2.20 -10.18 14.84
N ASP A 91 -2.23 -11.21 15.68
CA ASP A 91 -2.53 -12.58 15.26
C ASP A 91 -4.04 -12.76 15.13
N LYS A 92 -4.46 -13.20 13.96
CA LYS A 92 -5.88 -13.41 13.64
C LYS A 92 -6.25 -14.88 13.81
N VAL A 93 -7.51 -15.12 14.13
CA VAL A 93 -8.04 -16.48 14.35
C VAL A 93 -7.94 -17.37 13.12
N TYR A 94 -7.79 -16.78 11.93
CA TYR A 94 -7.68 -17.52 10.67
C TYR A 94 -6.22 -17.81 10.24
N GLY A 95 -5.26 -17.69 11.16
CA GLY A 95 -3.88 -18.12 10.93
C GLY A 95 -2.99 -17.11 10.24
N MET A 96 -3.35 -15.84 10.28
CA MET A 96 -2.55 -14.75 9.73
C MET A 96 -2.13 -13.80 10.84
N ARG A 97 -0.91 -13.30 10.74
CA ARG A 97 -0.44 -12.17 11.55
C ARG A 97 -0.48 -10.93 10.67
N GLU A 98 -1.28 -9.94 11.03
CA GLU A 98 -1.60 -8.82 10.16
C GLU A 98 -1.20 -7.46 10.73
N LEU A 99 -0.74 -6.59 9.84
CA LEU A 99 -0.41 -5.20 10.11
C LEU A 99 -1.17 -4.34 9.09
N VAL A 100 -1.84 -3.30 9.56
CA VAL A 100 -2.48 -2.32 8.67
C VAL A 100 -1.64 -1.06 8.66
N VAL A 101 -1.33 -0.59 7.46
CA VAL A 101 -0.64 0.70 7.23
C VAL A 101 -1.65 1.64 6.59
N VAL A 102 -1.74 2.86 7.11
CA VAL A 102 -2.64 3.88 6.57
C VAL A 102 -1.80 4.90 5.79
N ASP A 103 -2.12 5.07 4.51
CA ASP A 103 -1.40 6.01 3.66
C ASP A 103 -1.88 7.46 3.89
N PRO A 104 -1.22 8.48 3.27
CA PRO A 104 -1.61 9.88 3.48
C PRO A 104 -3.04 10.22 3.06
N ASP A 105 -3.67 9.41 2.21
CA ASP A 105 -5.04 9.62 1.74
C ASP A 105 -6.06 8.79 2.53
N GLY A 106 -5.61 8.10 3.58
CA GLY A 106 -6.46 7.27 4.41
C GLY A 106 -6.74 5.88 3.82
N ASN A 107 -6.03 5.48 2.77
CA ASN A 107 -6.13 4.12 2.24
C ASN A 107 -5.53 3.14 3.24
N ARG A 108 -6.29 2.10 3.57
CA ARG A 108 -5.85 1.06 4.50
C ARG A 108 -5.25 -0.09 3.72
N LEU A 109 -3.98 -0.38 4.00
CA LEU A 109 -3.19 -1.39 3.33
C LEU A 109 -2.88 -2.47 4.36
N CYS A 110 -3.39 -3.69 4.13
CA CYS A 110 -3.15 -4.79 5.05
C CYS A 110 -1.99 -5.65 4.56
N PHE A 111 -1.08 -5.96 5.46
CA PHE A 111 0.04 -6.85 5.20
C PHE A 111 -0.11 -8.05 6.13
N GLY A 112 0.01 -9.25 5.60
CA GLY A 112 -0.20 -10.47 6.37
C GLY A 112 0.87 -11.52 6.14
N GLN A 113 1.27 -12.16 7.24
CA GLN A 113 2.14 -13.32 7.23
C GLN A 113 1.35 -14.54 7.65
N ASP A 114 1.47 -15.63 6.90
CA ASP A 114 0.90 -16.92 7.30
C ASP A 114 1.66 -17.46 8.50
N ILE A 115 0.95 -17.69 9.60
CA ILE A 115 1.49 -18.25 10.85
C ILE A 115 0.78 -19.57 11.23
N SER A 116 -0.05 -20.08 10.32
CA SER A 116 -0.80 -21.33 10.55
C SER A 116 0.08 -22.58 10.52
#